data_5e27f10dd60ca6424ba818335708e63a
#
_entry.id   5e27f10dd60ca6424ba818335708e63a
#
_cell.length_a   1.000
_cell.length_b   1.000
_cell.length_c   1.000
_cell.angle_alpha   90.00
_cell.angle_beta   90.00
_cell.angle_gamma   90.00
#
_symmetry.space_group_name_H-M   'P 1'
#
loop_
_entity.id
_entity.type
_entity.pdbx_description
1 polymer ?
#
loop_
_entity_poly.entity_id
_entity_poly.type
_entity_poly.pdbx_seq_one_letter_code
_entity_poly.pdbx_strand_id
1 'polypeptide(L)'
;MLDIDRLFVRFGQFGGWRVLREYARMGVLGKGCLAVAQCIFKGQTVKRAYHDITERVDRILERDYSHLFKVYDNVDWNSCNVAYDRSQPKIIWTAWLQGIDQAPEIVKVCWESQKAFLPDYEYRIMTLENFHQWVSLPDDIIGKFKKGAMPPACFADLLRLAALKEYGGVWMDASLLCTGLKSDRLKELWCHIEKSELTIPRYFRKGERCAVGLGNWFISAKKWNRVINGVFDAMIAYWHDHDCVTDYYMMHLFLALAMRRWPETSVDMPRLNGYHCIMMGDWINKGVSKEQWDELTAHVAFHKLNYRKIGNREMAIIKALT
;
A
#
# COMPACT_ATOMS: atom_id res chain seq x y z
N MET A 1 -22.65 9.08 21.67
CA MET A 1 -23.75 8.99 20.70
C MET A 1 -23.10 8.67 19.35
N LEU A 2 -23.44 7.54 18.71
CA LEU A 2 -22.94 7.21 17.37
C LEU A 2 -23.49 8.26 16.40
N ASP A 3 -22.61 8.94 15.69
CA ASP A 3 -22.98 9.88 14.64
C ASP A 3 -23.47 9.06 13.42
N ILE A 4 -24.75 8.79 13.40
CA ILE A 4 -25.42 7.96 12.38
C ILE A 4 -25.23 8.57 10.99
N ASP A 5 -25.19 9.88 10.85
CA ASP A 5 -24.98 10.57 9.58
C ASP A 5 -23.57 10.32 9.04
N ARG A 6 -22.54 10.30 9.90
CA ARG A 6 -21.19 9.91 9.50
C ARG A 6 -21.08 8.45 9.09
N LEU A 7 -21.88 7.57 9.68
CA LEU A 7 -21.96 6.16 9.30
C LEU A 7 -22.58 6.02 7.91
N PHE A 8 -23.67 6.74 7.60
CA PHE A 8 -24.29 6.72 6.28
C PHE A 8 -23.41 7.35 5.19
N VAL A 9 -22.73 8.45 5.50
CA VAL A 9 -21.77 9.07 4.57
C VAL A 9 -20.61 8.12 4.26
N ARG A 10 -20.04 7.47 5.27
CA ARG A 10 -19.01 6.45 5.09
C ARG A 10 -19.54 5.23 4.33
N PHE A 11 -20.73 4.75 4.66
CA PHE A 11 -21.38 3.66 3.93
C PHE A 11 -21.50 3.97 2.43
N GLY A 12 -21.94 5.17 2.08
CA GLY A 12 -21.97 5.63 0.68
C GLY A 12 -20.58 5.68 0.03
N GLN A 13 -19.57 6.17 0.75
CA GLN A 13 -18.19 6.25 0.29
C GLN A 13 -17.55 4.87 0.04
N PHE A 14 -17.98 3.83 0.78
CA PHE A 14 -17.53 2.44 0.60
C PHE A 14 -18.32 1.67 -0.46
N GLY A 15 -19.24 2.30 -1.20
CA GLY A 15 -20.02 1.67 -2.26
C GLY A 15 -21.46 1.30 -1.89
N GLY A 16 -21.94 1.68 -0.71
CA GLY A 16 -23.34 1.61 -0.28
C GLY A 16 -23.96 0.21 -0.43
N TRP A 17 -25.11 0.13 -1.08
CA TRP A 17 -25.85 -1.12 -1.29
C TRP A 17 -25.07 -2.19 -2.09
N ARG A 18 -24.10 -1.78 -2.93
CA ARG A 18 -23.23 -2.72 -3.66
C ARG A 18 -22.39 -3.55 -2.68
N VAL A 19 -21.78 -2.90 -1.67
CA VAL A 19 -21.00 -3.60 -0.63
C VAL A 19 -21.86 -4.55 0.19
N LEU A 20 -23.08 -4.17 0.56
CA LEU A 20 -23.97 -5.08 1.28
C LEU A 20 -24.32 -6.33 0.45
N ARG A 21 -24.58 -6.15 -0.86
CA ARG A 21 -24.82 -7.26 -1.77
C ARG A 21 -23.60 -8.17 -1.87
N GLU A 22 -22.40 -7.60 -1.98
CA GLU A 22 -21.16 -8.39 -2.00
C GLU A 22 -20.89 -9.08 -0.65
N TYR A 23 -21.16 -8.42 0.46
CA TYR A 23 -21.07 -9.07 1.79
C TYR A 23 -22.06 -10.22 1.92
N ALA A 24 -23.28 -10.09 1.36
CA ALA A 24 -24.23 -11.20 1.30
C ALA A 24 -23.71 -12.35 0.44
N ARG A 25 -23.19 -12.05 -0.76
CA ARG A 25 -22.60 -13.02 -1.69
C ARG A 25 -21.40 -13.76 -1.07
N MET A 26 -20.53 -13.04 -0.35
CA MET A 26 -19.39 -13.60 0.37
C MET A 26 -19.76 -14.29 1.70
N GLY A 27 -21.02 -14.24 2.13
CA GLY A 27 -21.44 -14.79 3.44
C GLY A 27 -20.90 -13.99 4.65
N VAL A 28 -20.58 -12.74 4.47
CA VAL A 28 -20.05 -11.83 5.53
C VAL A 28 -21.15 -10.96 6.14
N LEU A 29 -22.30 -10.83 5.48
CA LEU A 29 -23.36 -9.90 5.87
C LEU A 29 -23.85 -10.10 7.32
N GLY A 30 -24.07 -11.33 7.75
CA GLY A 30 -24.51 -11.63 9.11
C GLY A 30 -23.51 -11.19 10.18
N LYS A 31 -22.20 -11.33 9.91
CA LYS A 31 -21.15 -10.83 10.81
C LYS A 31 -21.05 -9.31 10.78
N GLY A 32 -21.22 -8.69 9.64
CA GLY A 32 -21.30 -7.23 9.53
C GLY A 32 -22.46 -6.65 10.34
N CYS A 33 -23.65 -7.23 10.22
CA CYS A 33 -24.83 -6.86 11.01
C CYS A 33 -24.60 -7.06 12.53
N LEU A 34 -24.00 -8.20 12.91
CA LEU A 34 -23.65 -8.49 14.30
C LEU A 34 -22.65 -7.48 14.86
N ALA A 35 -21.62 -7.14 14.07
CA ALA A 35 -20.62 -6.14 14.45
C ALA A 35 -21.22 -4.75 14.67
N VAL A 36 -22.13 -4.32 13.80
CA VAL A 36 -22.89 -3.06 13.96
C VAL A 36 -23.78 -3.14 15.22
N ALA A 37 -24.51 -4.24 15.42
CA ALA A 37 -25.31 -4.43 16.64
C ALA A 37 -24.46 -4.41 17.91
N GLN A 38 -23.29 -5.04 17.91
CA GLN A 38 -22.36 -5.01 19.06
C GLN A 38 -21.82 -3.59 19.34
N CYS A 39 -21.59 -2.78 18.31
CA CYS A 39 -21.23 -1.37 18.49
C CYS A 39 -22.38 -0.58 19.15
N ILE A 40 -23.62 -0.83 18.72
CA ILE A 40 -24.79 -0.10 19.22
C ILE A 40 -25.16 -0.54 20.65
N PHE A 41 -25.29 -1.86 20.87
CA PHE A 41 -25.88 -2.40 22.12
C PHE A 41 -24.83 -2.75 23.20
N LYS A 42 -23.58 -3.03 22.82
CA LYS A 42 -22.52 -3.45 23.76
C LYS A 42 -21.36 -2.45 23.87
N GLY A 43 -21.45 -1.29 23.23
CA GLY A 43 -20.40 -0.26 23.28
C GLY A 43 -19.07 -0.73 22.68
N GLN A 44 -19.09 -1.77 21.83
CA GLN A 44 -17.88 -2.23 21.13
C GLN A 44 -17.34 -1.12 20.23
N THR A 45 -16.01 -0.98 20.17
CA THR A 45 -15.42 0.03 19.30
C THR A 45 -15.59 -0.37 17.83
N VAL A 46 -15.89 0.60 16.97
CA VAL A 46 -15.95 0.42 15.50
C VAL A 46 -14.68 -0.25 14.98
N LYS A 47 -13.52 0.04 15.57
CA LYS A 47 -12.24 -0.57 15.23
C LYS A 47 -12.23 -2.09 15.41
N ARG A 48 -12.82 -2.61 16.50
CA ARG A 48 -12.88 -4.04 16.78
C ARG A 48 -13.85 -4.75 15.83
N ALA A 49 -15.02 -4.14 15.59
CA ALA A 49 -15.99 -4.66 14.63
C ALA A 49 -15.40 -4.75 13.21
N TYR A 50 -14.63 -3.72 12.82
CA TYR A 50 -13.93 -3.71 11.54
C TYR A 50 -12.87 -4.82 11.45
N HIS A 51 -12.10 -5.05 12.51
CA HIS A 51 -11.11 -6.12 12.57
C HIS A 51 -11.75 -7.51 12.36
N ASP A 52 -12.90 -7.79 13.02
CA ASP A 52 -13.61 -9.07 12.88
C ASP A 52 -14.12 -9.31 11.45
N ILE A 53 -14.54 -8.23 10.76
CA ILE A 53 -14.94 -8.28 9.36
C ILE A 53 -13.71 -8.55 8.47
N THR A 54 -12.63 -7.81 8.66
CA THR A 54 -11.38 -7.96 7.90
C THR A 54 -10.82 -9.37 8.01
N GLU A 55 -10.79 -9.97 9.21
CA GLU A 55 -10.36 -11.37 9.38
C GLU A 55 -11.27 -12.36 8.64
N ARG A 56 -12.56 -12.07 8.53
CA ARG A 56 -13.47 -12.93 7.77
C ARG A 56 -13.24 -12.80 6.29
N VAL A 57 -13.04 -11.56 5.80
CA VAL A 57 -12.69 -11.30 4.40
C VAL A 57 -11.37 -12.00 4.06
N ASP A 58 -10.33 -11.88 4.89
CA ASP A 58 -9.03 -12.54 4.71
C ASP A 58 -9.18 -14.07 4.47
N ARG A 59 -9.99 -14.74 5.32
CA ARG A 59 -10.26 -16.19 5.16
C ARG A 59 -10.98 -16.53 3.86
N ILE A 60 -11.88 -15.67 3.40
CA ILE A 60 -12.59 -15.86 2.14
C ILE A 60 -11.66 -15.69 0.96
N LEU A 61 -10.82 -14.64 0.98
CA LEU A 61 -9.82 -14.40 -0.05
C LEU A 61 -8.82 -15.58 -0.13
N GLU A 62 -8.40 -16.11 1.02
CA GLU A 62 -7.52 -17.27 1.08
C GLU A 62 -8.19 -18.50 0.46
N ARG A 63 -9.46 -18.79 0.79
CA ARG A 63 -10.22 -19.89 0.22
C ARG A 63 -10.38 -19.78 -1.30
N ASP A 64 -10.73 -18.58 -1.77
CA ASP A 64 -11.16 -18.37 -3.15
C ASP A 64 -9.98 -18.12 -4.11
N TYR A 65 -8.90 -17.49 -3.64
CA TYR A 65 -7.79 -17.05 -4.50
C TYR A 65 -6.42 -17.67 -4.20
N SER A 66 -6.26 -18.44 -3.11
CA SER A 66 -4.95 -19.05 -2.78
C SER A 66 -4.42 -19.99 -3.86
N HIS A 67 -5.31 -20.58 -4.68
CA HIS A 67 -4.91 -21.46 -5.78
C HIS A 67 -4.10 -20.72 -6.86
N LEU A 68 -4.30 -19.41 -7.06
CA LEU A 68 -3.58 -18.60 -8.03
C LEU A 68 -2.09 -18.44 -7.69
N PHE A 69 -1.74 -18.55 -6.41
CA PHE A 69 -0.34 -18.47 -5.98
C PHE A 69 0.43 -19.77 -6.29
N LYS A 70 -0.25 -20.89 -6.51
CA LYS A 70 0.38 -22.20 -6.74
C LYS A 70 1.32 -22.22 -7.94
N VAL A 71 1.01 -21.46 -9.00
CA VAL A 71 1.83 -21.40 -10.21
C VAL A 71 3.24 -20.88 -9.93
N TYR A 72 3.43 -20.17 -8.82
CA TYR A 72 4.69 -19.58 -8.40
C TYR A 72 5.47 -20.40 -7.36
N ASP A 73 4.94 -21.55 -6.88
CA ASP A 73 5.58 -22.36 -5.83
C ASP A 73 6.89 -22.99 -6.30
N ASN A 74 6.90 -23.51 -7.53
CA ASN A 74 7.99 -24.32 -8.08
C ASN A 74 8.84 -23.55 -9.10
N VAL A 75 8.72 -22.24 -9.19
CA VAL A 75 9.55 -21.45 -10.09
C VAL A 75 10.94 -21.34 -9.47
N ASP A 76 11.95 -21.83 -10.20
CA ASP A 76 13.35 -21.59 -9.84
C ASP A 76 13.75 -20.15 -10.19
N TRP A 77 13.61 -19.28 -9.22
CA TRP A 77 13.92 -17.86 -9.36
C TRP A 77 15.42 -17.60 -9.61
N ASN A 78 16.31 -18.52 -9.20
CA ASN A 78 17.74 -18.42 -9.46
C ASN A 78 18.04 -18.67 -10.93
N SER A 79 17.41 -19.68 -11.53
CA SER A 79 17.50 -19.91 -12.97
C SER A 79 16.84 -18.76 -13.78
N CYS A 80 15.76 -18.18 -13.28
CA CYS A 80 15.17 -16.98 -13.88
C CYS A 80 16.12 -15.77 -13.85
N ASN A 81 16.99 -15.64 -12.85
CA ASN A 81 17.98 -14.55 -12.78
C ASN A 81 19.00 -14.61 -13.94
N VAL A 82 19.33 -15.80 -14.42
CA VAL A 82 20.28 -16.00 -15.54
C VAL A 82 19.60 -15.76 -16.89
N ALA A 83 18.33 -16.14 -17.03
CA ALA A 83 17.58 -16.03 -18.28
C ALA A 83 17.00 -14.62 -18.53
N TYR A 84 16.69 -13.91 -17.47
CA TYR A 84 16.03 -12.59 -17.52
C TYR A 84 16.79 -11.67 -16.58
N ASP A 85 17.59 -10.74 -17.04
CA ASP A 85 18.24 -9.75 -16.17
C ASP A 85 17.27 -9.23 -15.10
N ARG A 86 17.32 -9.86 -13.91
CA ARG A 86 16.50 -9.51 -12.75
C ARG A 86 17.22 -8.52 -11.84
N SER A 87 18.26 -7.85 -12.35
CA SER A 87 18.82 -6.69 -11.67
C SER A 87 17.68 -5.73 -11.34
N GLN A 88 17.68 -5.17 -10.13
CA GLN A 88 16.67 -4.20 -9.80
C GLN A 88 16.86 -2.95 -10.65
N PRO A 89 15.91 -2.58 -11.52
CA PRO A 89 16.07 -1.40 -12.33
C PRO A 89 16.04 -0.16 -11.42
N LYS A 90 16.87 0.82 -11.76
CA LYS A 90 16.90 2.10 -11.07
C LYS A 90 15.69 2.95 -11.48
N ILE A 91 14.49 2.52 -11.11
CA ILE A 91 13.22 3.20 -11.39
C ILE A 91 12.46 3.41 -10.09
N ILE A 92 12.03 4.65 -9.86
CA ILE A 92 11.04 4.99 -8.84
C ILE A 92 9.69 5.17 -9.53
N TRP A 93 8.71 4.42 -9.07
CA TRP A 93 7.31 4.51 -9.48
C TRP A 93 6.48 5.24 -8.45
N THR A 94 5.64 6.14 -8.88
CA THR A 94 4.58 6.75 -8.07
C THR A 94 3.34 6.98 -8.93
N ALA A 95 2.19 7.29 -8.31
CA ALA A 95 1.00 7.63 -9.07
C ALA A 95 0.25 8.81 -8.46
N TRP A 96 -0.28 9.67 -9.34
CA TRP A 96 -1.27 10.68 -9.02
C TRP A 96 -2.29 10.75 -10.16
N LEU A 97 -3.40 10.04 -9.98
CA LEU A 97 -4.34 9.73 -11.06
C LEU A 97 -4.96 10.98 -11.71
N GLN A 98 -5.09 12.07 -10.94
CA GLN A 98 -5.72 13.32 -11.39
C GLN A 98 -4.82 14.17 -12.30
N GLY A 99 -3.57 13.77 -12.52
CA GLY A 99 -2.59 14.56 -13.27
C GLY A 99 -1.63 15.32 -12.36
N ILE A 100 -0.40 15.52 -12.84
CA ILE A 100 0.71 16.10 -12.08
C ILE A 100 0.38 17.52 -11.57
N ASP A 101 -0.27 18.33 -12.41
CA ASP A 101 -0.59 19.72 -12.11
C ASP A 101 -1.63 19.84 -10.99
N GLN A 102 -2.50 18.84 -10.84
CA GLN A 102 -3.54 18.78 -9.80
C GLN A 102 -3.02 18.29 -8.44
N ALA A 103 -1.72 17.96 -8.36
CA ALA A 103 -1.17 17.48 -7.11
C ALA A 103 -1.03 18.62 -6.08
N PRO A 104 -1.46 18.41 -4.82
CA PRO A 104 -1.23 19.34 -3.72
C PRO A 104 0.27 19.66 -3.55
N GLU A 105 0.59 20.85 -3.04
CA GLU A 105 1.97 21.30 -2.83
C GLU A 105 2.79 20.28 -2.03
N ILE A 106 2.24 19.71 -0.94
CA ILE A 106 2.93 18.70 -0.15
C ILE A 106 3.30 17.45 -0.96
N VAL A 107 2.47 17.07 -1.92
CA VAL A 107 2.76 15.93 -2.79
C VAL A 107 3.93 16.26 -3.73
N LYS A 108 3.96 17.48 -4.28
CA LYS A 108 5.07 17.96 -5.11
C LYS A 108 6.39 18.02 -4.30
N VAL A 109 6.35 18.48 -3.05
CA VAL A 109 7.50 18.45 -2.14
C VAL A 109 7.97 17.02 -1.88
N CYS A 110 7.05 16.07 -1.66
CA CYS A 110 7.42 14.65 -1.51
C CYS A 110 8.10 14.12 -2.78
N TRP A 111 7.60 14.43 -3.97
CA TRP A 111 8.23 13.99 -5.23
C TRP A 111 9.65 14.55 -5.40
N GLU A 112 9.87 15.82 -5.11
CA GLU A 112 11.22 16.40 -5.17
C GLU A 112 12.15 15.73 -4.15
N SER A 113 11.66 15.45 -2.94
CA SER A 113 12.44 14.71 -1.93
C SER A 113 12.77 13.27 -2.35
N GLN A 114 11.87 12.58 -3.07
CA GLN A 114 12.11 11.25 -3.60
C GLN A 114 13.15 11.25 -4.72
N LYS A 115 13.09 12.23 -5.64
CA LYS A 115 14.09 12.42 -6.69
C LYS A 115 15.47 12.75 -6.10
N ALA A 116 15.51 13.64 -5.11
CA ALA A 116 16.76 14.01 -4.43
C ALA A 116 17.36 12.85 -3.62
N PHE A 117 16.50 11.94 -3.13
CA PHE A 117 16.93 10.75 -2.38
C PHE A 117 17.69 9.75 -3.25
N LEU A 118 17.24 9.54 -4.49
CA LEU A 118 17.81 8.62 -5.46
C LEU A 118 18.04 9.32 -6.81
N PRO A 119 19.04 10.19 -6.92
CA PRO A 119 19.25 11.01 -8.11
C PRO A 119 19.62 10.21 -9.37
N ASP A 120 20.17 9.01 -9.19
CA ASP A 120 20.51 8.09 -10.29
C ASP A 120 19.35 7.22 -10.76
N TYR A 121 18.15 7.37 -10.16
CA TYR A 121 16.97 6.62 -10.53
C TYR A 121 16.10 7.41 -11.49
N GLU A 122 15.56 6.75 -12.49
CA GLU A 122 14.50 7.30 -13.32
C GLU A 122 13.22 7.43 -12.49
N TYR A 123 12.60 8.62 -12.50
CA TYR A 123 11.40 8.89 -11.72
C TYR A 123 10.17 8.96 -12.61
N ARG A 124 9.22 8.03 -12.43
CA ARG A 124 8.02 7.89 -13.24
C ARG A 124 6.76 8.14 -12.43
N ILE A 125 5.98 9.14 -12.83
CA ILE A 125 4.68 9.47 -12.23
C ILE A 125 3.56 8.97 -13.13
N MET A 126 2.83 7.96 -12.70
CA MET A 126 1.66 7.46 -13.41
C MET A 126 0.43 8.33 -13.14
N THR A 127 -0.29 8.68 -14.21
CA THR A 127 -1.57 9.39 -14.20
C THR A 127 -2.59 8.58 -15.01
N LEU A 128 -3.86 8.97 -15.01
CA LEU A 128 -4.86 8.34 -15.88
C LEU A 128 -4.57 8.54 -17.38
N GLU A 129 -3.82 9.58 -17.73
CA GLU A 129 -3.49 9.88 -19.12
C GLU A 129 -2.30 9.07 -19.63
N ASN A 130 -1.35 8.71 -18.75
CA ASN A 130 -0.06 8.16 -19.19
C ASN A 130 0.26 6.74 -18.71
N PHE A 131 -0.50 6.15 -17.77
CA PHE A 131 -0.15 4.84 -17.19
C PHE A 131 0.00 3.74 -18.26
N HIS A 132 -0.79 3.82 -19.33
CA HIS A 132 -0.77 2.86 -20.44
C HIS A 132 0.57 2.83 -21.24
N GLN A 133 1.46 3.82 -21.03
CA GLN A 133 2.79 3.84 -21.62
C GLN A 133 3.72 2.79 -20.99
N TRP A 134 3.40 2.37 -19.76
CA TRP A 134 4.25 1.44 -19.00
C TRP A 134 3.55 0.13 -18.65
N VAL A 135 2.25 0.18 -18.34
CA VAL A 135 1.53 -0.99 -17.85
C VAL A 135 0.21 -1.18 -18.58
N SER A 136 -0.17 -2.44 -18.75
CA SER A 136 -1.46 -2.83 -19.29
C SER A 136 -2.33 -3.45 -18.20
N LEU A 137 -3.59 -3.04 -18.14
CA LEU A 137 -4.62 -3.65 -17.30
C LEU A 137 -5.77 -4.13 -18.21
N PRO A 138 -6.50 -5.19 -17.83
CA PRO A 138 -7.66 -5.65 -18.59
C PRO A 138 -8.72 -4.55 -18.78
N ASP A 139 -9.33 -4.49 -19.98
CA ASP A 139 -10.27 -3.44 -20.35
C ASP A 139 -11.53 -3.41 -19.47
N ASP A 140 -11.99 -4.57 -19.02
CA ASP A 140 -13.13 -4.67 -18.11
C ASP A 140 -12.81 -4.07 -16.74
N ILE A 141 -11.59 -4.24 -16.23
CA ILE A 141 -11.10 -3.64 -14.98
C ILE A 141 -10.99 -2.12 -15.12
N ILE A 142 -10.43 -1.63 -16.23
CA ILE A 142 -10.41 -0.20 -16.55
C ILE A 142 -11.84 0.33 -16.65
N GLY A 143 -12.75 -0.44 -17.26
CA GLY A 143 -14.18 -0.14 -17.35
C GLY A 143 -14.86 -0.02 -15.98
N LYS A 144 -14.54 -0.91 -15.02
CA LYS A 144 -15.04 -0.84 -13.63
C LYS A 144 -14.58 0.43 -12.91
N PHE A 145 -13.32 0.82 -13.10
CA PHE A 145 -12.79 2.07 -12.57
C PHE A 145 -13.53 3.29 -13.17
N LYS A 146 -13.65 3.37 -14.51
CA LYS A 146 -14.35 4.48 -15.20
C LYS A 146 -15.81 4.60 -14.78
N LYS A 147 -16.48 3.50 -14.45
CA LYS A 147 -17.87 3.46 -13.95
C LYS A 147 -17.98 3.78 -12.45
N GLY A 148 -16.86 4.07 -11.76
CA GLY A 148 -16.82 4.37 -10.33
C GLY A 148 -17.10 3.17 -9.41
N ALA A 149 -17.00 1.94 -9.92
CA ALA A 149 -17.12 0.73 -9.13
C ALA A 149 -15.84 0.45 -8.32
N MET A 150 -14.70 0.86 -8.87
CA MET A 150 -13.38 0.74 -8.24
C MET A 150 -12.91 2.09 -7.68
N PRO A 151 -12.58 2.18 -6.37
CA PRO A 151 -12.00 3.39 -5.80
C PRO A 151 -10.63 3.73 -6.42
N PRO A 152 -10.25 5.02 -6.52
CA PRO A 152 -8.95 5.44 -7.05
C PRO A 152 -7.74 4.79 -6.37
N ALA A 153 -7.82 4.55 -5.06
CA ALA A 153 -6.76 3.86 -4.31
C ALA A 153 -6.56 2.41 -4.79
N CYS A 154 -7.66 1.69 -5.06
CA CYS A 154 -7.58 0.31 -5.56
C CYS A 154 -7.04 0.25 -7.00
N PHE A 155 -7.38 1.25 -7.84
CA PHE A 155 -6.79 1.36 -9.17
C PHE A 155 -5.28 1.64 -9.09
N ALA A 156 -4.86 2.53 -8.19
CA ALA A 156 -3.44 2.78 -7.94
C ALA A 156 -2.70 1.54 -7.40
N ASP A 157 -3.38 0.69 -6.60
CA ASP A 157 -2.81 -0.59 -6.16
C ASP A 157 -2.53 -1.54 -7.33
N LEU A 158 -3.43 -1.59 -8.33
CA LEU A 158 -3.21 -2.37 -9.55
C LEU A 158 -2.07 -1.81 -10.39
N LEU A 159 -1.98 -0.48 -10.56
CA LEU A 159 -0.87 0.16 -11.27
C LEU A 159 0.48 -0.12 -10.61
N ARG A 160 0.52 -0.05 -9.27
CA ARG A 160 1.70 -0.37 -8.45
C ARG A 160 2.18 -1.80 -8.71
N LEU A 161 1.27 -2.75 -8.61
CA LEU A 161 1.58 -4.16 -8.80
C LEU A 161 1.99 -4.45 -10.25
N ALA A 162 1.29 -3.88 -11.23
CA ALA A 162 1.62 -4.05 -12.65
C ALA A 162 3.02 -3.51 -12.98
N ALA A 163 3.38 -2.32 -12.49
CA ALA A 163 4.70 -1.73 -12.71
C ALA A 163 5.81 -2.57 -12.08
N LEU A 164 5.63 -3.00 -10.83
CA LEU A 164 6.61 -3.84 -10.14
C LEU A 164 6.71 -5.25 -10.73
N LYS A 165 5.60 -5.82 -11.22
CA LYS A 165 5.57 -7.10 -11.93
C LYS A 165 6.38 -7.02 -13.22
N GLU A 166 6.12 -6.01 -14.04
CA GLU A 166 6.67 -5.87 -15.39
C GLU A 166 8.13 -5.41 -15.39
N TYR A 167 8.47 -4.47 -14.52
CA TYR A 167 9.79 -3.82 -14.52
C TYR A 167 10.58 -4.09 -13.24
N GLY A 168 9.94 -4.29 -12.10
CA GLY A 168 10.59 -4.18 -10.80
C GLY A 168 10.82 -2.71 -10.42
N GLY A 169 11.79 -2.47 -9.52
CA GLY A 169 12.14 -1.13 -9.05
C GLY A 169 11.51 -0.80 -7.70
N VAL A 170 11.29 0.48 -7.44
CA VAL A 170 10.82 0.97 -6.16
C VAL A 170 9.52 1.74 -6.33
N TRP A 171 8.45 1.26 -5.73
CA TRP A 171 7.23 2.05 -5.57
C TRP A 171 7.34 2.94 -4.35
N MET A 172 7.07 4.22 -4.52
CA MET A 172 6.92 5.20 -3.46
C MET A 172 5.59 5.92 -3.61
N ASP A 173 4.74 5.88 -2.58
CA ASP A 173 3.50 6.66 -2.61
C ASP A 173 3.78 8.15 -2.80
N ALA A 174 2.89 8.85 -3.48
CA ALA A 174 3.00 10.29 -3.78
C ALA A 174 3.14 11.18 -2.53
N SER A 175 2.72 10.71 -1.36
CA SER A 175 2.87 11.43 -0.08
C SER A 175 3.94 10.84 0.84
N LEU A 176 4.96 10.21 0.25
CA LEU A 176 6.13 9.72 0.98
C LEU A 176 7.24 10.78 0.93
N LEU A 177 7.56 11.39 2.06
CA LEU A 177 8.67 12.32 2.20
C LEU A 177 9.95 11.54 2.47
N CYS A 178 11.01 11.80 1.71
CA CYS A 178 12.34 11.23 1.90
C CYS A 178 13.29 12.29 2.48
N THR A 179 14.07 11.93 3.51
CA THR A 179 14.97 12.87 4.21
C THR A 179 16.45 12.55 4.03
N GLY A 180 16.77 11.61 3.13
CA GLY A 180 18.13 11.24 2.80
C GLY A 180 18.71 10.15 3.69
N LEU A 181 19.87 9.62 3.29
CA LEU A 181 20.62 8.58 4.01
C LEU A 181 21.62 9.24 4.97
N LYS A 182 21.13 9.90 6.03
CA LYS A 182 21.89 10.75 6.93
C LYS A 182 22.85 9.99 7.86
N SER A 183 22.76 8.68 7.96
CA SER A 183 23.64 7.85 8.80
C SER A 183 24.11 6.61 8.05
N ASP A 184 25.24 6.02 8.49
CA ASP A 184 25.76 4.81 7.87
C ASP A 184 24.79 3.62 7.99
N ARG A 185 24.05 3.53 9.10
CA ARG A 185 22.97 2.57 9.27
C ARG A 185 21.89 2.71 8.18
N LEU A 186 21.52 3.93 7.79
CA LEU A 186 20.53 4.14 6.71
C LEU A 186 21.11 3.80 5.34
N LYS A 187 22.41 4.05 5.12
CA LYS A 187 23.11 3.63 3.89
C LYS A 187 23.17 2.12 3.77
N GLU A 188 23.50 1.42 4.86
CA GLU A 188 23.51 -0.04 4.94
C GLU A 188 22.12 -0.61 4.69
N LEU A 189 21.09 -0.04 5.32
CA LEU A 189 19.69 -0.43 5.08
C LEU A 189 19.32 -0.28 3.60
N TRP A 190 19.67 0.84 2.98
CA TRP A 190 19.38 1.07 1.56
C TRP A 190 20.11 0.06 0.66
N CYS A 191 21.40 -0.16 0.91
CA CYS A 191 22.18 -1.17 0.20
C CYS A 191 21.58 -2.58 0.34
N HIS A 192 21.01 -2.91 1.50
CA HIS A 192 20.29 -4.17 1.71
C HIS A 192 18.97 -4.20 0.92
N ILE A 193 18.22 -3.09 0.87
CA ILE A 193 16.99 -2.97 0.08
C ILE A 193 17.27 -3.22 -1.41
N GLU A 194 18.31 -2.61 -1.97
CA GLU A 194 18.68 -2.78 -3.38
C GLU A 194 19.06 -4.22 -3.74
N LYS A 195 19.65 -4.95 -2.81
CA LYS A 195 20.04 -6.35 -3.02
C LYS A 195 18.90 -7.35 -2.81
N SER A 196 17.86 -6.96 -2.09
CA SER A 196 16.78 -7.87 -1.68
C SER A 196 15.79 -8.13 -2.81
N GLU A 197 15.19 -9.32 -2.81
CA GLU A 197 14.12 -9.69 -3.73
C GLU A 197 12.86 -8.83 -3.52
N LEU A 198 12.59 -8.48 -2.26
CA LEU A 198 11.42 -7.73 -1.86
C LEU A 198 11.68 -6.95 -0.58
N THR A 199 11.19 -5.72 -0.49
CA THR A 199 11.12 -4.95 0.75
C THR A 199 9.77 -4.28 0.86
N ILE A 200 9.08 -4.50 1.98
CA ILE A 200 7.79 -3.88 2.33
C ILE A 200 7.87 -3.44 3.79
N PRO A 201 7.40 -2.22 4.16
CA PRO A 201 7.33 -1.79 5.55
C PRO A 201 6.44 -2.70 6.37
N ARG A 202 6.86 -2.99 7.61
CA ARG A 202 6.13 -3.91 8.50
C ARG A 202 5.62 -3.16 9.72
N TYR A 203 4.40 -3.49 10.12
CA TYR A 203 3.75 -3.03 11.34
C TYR A 203 3.67 -4.20 12.31
N PHE A 204 4.72 -4.40 13.11
CA PHE A 204 4.73 -5.45 14.13
C PHE A 204 4.17 -4.93 15.43
N ARG A 205 3.08 -5.52 15.90
CA ARG A 205 2.72 -5.52 17.30
C ARG A 205 3.00 -6.90 17.87
N LYS A 206 3.71 -6.93 19.00
CA LYS A 206 4.07 -8.19 19.68
C LYS A 206 2.76 -8.93 20.04
N GLY A 207 2.54 -10.12 19.44
CA GLY A 207 1.41 -10.99 19.76
C GLY A 207 0.11 -10.78 18.95
N GLU A 208 0.04 -9.83 18.02
CA GLU A 208 -1.10 -9.68 17.13
C GLU A 208 -0.88 -10.41 15.80
N ARG A 209 -1.81 -11.31 15.46
CA ARG A 209 -1.98 -11.82 14.09
C ARG A 209 -2.62 -10.70 13.29
N CYS A 210 -1.81 -9.88 12.63
CA CYS A 210 -2.32 -8.74 11.88
C CYS A 210 -2.42 -9.11 10.40
N ALA A 211 -3.65 -9.29 9.89
CA ALA A 211 -3.91 -9.48 8.46
C ALA A 211 -3.42 -8.26 7.64
N VAL A 212 -3.27 -7.09 8.27
CA VAL A 212 -2.81 -5.83 7.66
C VAL A 212 -1.45 -5.42 8.26
N GLY A 213 -0.54 -6.37 8.41
CA GLY A 213 0.78 -6.12 9.01
C GLY A 213 1.84 -5.52 8.07
N LEU A 214 1.50 -5.29 6.80
CA LEU A 214 2.41 -4.79 5.76
C LEU A 214 1.92 -3.44 5.24
N GLY A 215 2.86 -2.52 4.96
CA GLY A 215 2.54 -1.24 4.33
C GLY A 215 2.76 -1.30 2.83
N ASN A 216 1.81 -0.84 2.02
CA ASN A 216 1.93 -0.83 0.57
C ASN A 216 2.45 0.50 -0.03
N TRP A 217 2.70 1.50 0.83
CA TRP A 217 3.14 2.83 0.42
C TRP A 217 4.62 2.92 0.02
N PHE A 218 5.40 1.89 0.32
CA PHE A 218 6.75 1.68 -0.15
C PHE A 218 6.91 0.18 -0.47
N ILE A 219 7.34 -0.15 -1.69
CA ILE A 219 7.65 -1.52 -2.10
C ILE A 219 8.86 -1.46 -3.01
N SER A 220 9.95 -2.09 -2.60
CA SER A 220 11.08 -2.38 -3.48
C SER A 220 11.00 -3.84 -3.89
N ALA A 221 10.99 -4.13 -5.18
CA ALA A 221 10.90 -5.49 -5.69
C ALA A 221 11.73 -5.67 -6.96
N LYS A 222 12.39 -6.81 -7.08
CA LYS A 222 12.95 -7.22 -8.36
C LYS A 222 11.83 -7.57 -9.34
N LYS A 223 12.10 -7.38 -10.62
CA LYS A 223 11.20 -7.83 -11.69
C LYS A 223 10.84 -9.31 -11.48
N TRP A 224 9.58 -9.67 -11.75
CA TRP A 224 9.08 -11.05 -11.65
C TRP A 224 9.07 -11.64 -10.23
N ASN A 225 9.09 -10.80 -9.21
CA ASN A 225 8.98 -11.24 -7.83
C ASN A 225 7.68 -12.04 -7.62
N ARG A 226 7.78 -13.25 -7.07
CA ARG A 226 6.63 -14.18 -6.91
C ARG A 226 5.50 -13.59 -6.07
N VAL A 227 5.83 -12.80 -5.03
CA VAL A 227 4.83 -12.15 -4.18
C VAL A 227 4.06 -11.11 -4.98
N ILE A 228 4.77 -10.24 -5.71
CA ILE A 228 4.17 -9.21 -6.55
C ILE A 228 3.30 -9.83 -7.65
N ASN A 229 3.80 -10.88 -8.32
CA ASN A 229 3.06 -11.57 -9.37
C ASN A 229 1.78 -12.24 -8.82
N GLY A 230 1.91 -13.02 -7.74
CA GLY A 230 0.77 -13.72 -7.16
C GLY A 230 -0.30 -12.75 -6.61
N VAL A 231 0.13 -11.64 -5.97
CA VAL A 231 -0.79 -10.61 -5.48
C VAL A 231 -1.47 -9.88 -6.64
N PHE A 232 -0.72 -9.57 -7.72
CA PHE A 232 -1.32 -8.95 -8.92
C PHE A 232 -2.39 -9.85 -9.52
N ASP A 233 -2.08 -11.13 -9.77
CA ASP A 233 -3.02 -12.08 -10.37
C ASP A 233 -4.26 -12.28 -9.50
N ALA A 234 -4.09 -12.37 -8.17
CA ALA A 234 -5.20 -12.46 -7.23
C ALA A 234 -6.07 -11.18 -7.22
N MET A 235 -5.46 -9.99 -7.30
CA MET A 235 -6.18 -8.72 -7.39
C MET A 235 -6.95 -8.60 -8.72
N ILE A 236 -6.37 -9.04 -9.83
CA ILE A 236 -7.04 -9.07 -11.14
C ILE A 236 -8.24 -10.03 -11.10
N ALA A 237 -8.05 -11.25 -10.59
CA ALA A 237 -9.14 -12.23 -10.44
C ALA A 237 -10.26 -11.70 -9.54
N TYR A 238 -9.91 -11.09 -8.40
CA TYR A 238 -10.89 -10.45 -7.53
C TYR A 238 -11.74 -9.41 -8.28
N TRP A 239 -11.10 -8.54 -9.07
CA TRP A 239 -11.82 -7.52 -9.83
C TRP A 239 -12.58 -8.07 -11.05
N HIS A 240 -12.27 -9.27 -11.55
CA HIS A 240 -13.15 -9.96 -12.49
C HIS A 240 -14.43 -10.45 -11.80
N ASP A 241 -14.29 -10.99 -10.58
CA ASP A 241 -15.40 -11.62 -9.85
C ASP A 241 -16.31 -10.60 -9.14
N HIS A 242 -15.82 -9.42 -8.79
CA HIS A 242 -16.49 -8.44 -7.93
C HIS A 242 -16.58 -7.05 -8.56
N ASP A 243 -17.66 -6.33 -8.22
CA ASP A 243 -17.94 -4.95 -8.69
C ASP A 243 -17.73 -3.88 -7.61
N CYS A 244 -17.18 -4.24 -6.46
CA CYS A 244 -16.81 -3.30 -5.42
C CYS A 244 -15.69 -3.88 -4.54
N VAL A 245 -15.01 -3.01 -3.80
CA VAL A 245 -14.05 -3.43 -2.79
C VAL A 245 -14.78 -3.83 -1.51
N THR A 246 -14.48 -5.01 -0.98
CA THR A 246 -15.10 -5.53 0.26
C THR A 246 -14.28 -5.18 1.50
N ASP A 247 -13.01 -4.85 1.34
CA ASP A 247 -12.16 -4.31 2.41
C ASP A 247 -11.22 -3.25 1.82
N TYR A 248 -11.05 -2.13 2.54
CA TYR A 248 -10.12 -1.06 2.14
C TYR A 248 -8.68 -1.57 2.00
N TYR A 249 -8.31 -2.56 2.80
CA TYR A 249 -6.97 -3.14 2.82
C TYR A 249 -6.81 -4.38 1.93
N MET A 250 -7.60 -4.49 0.85
CA MET A 250 -7.61 -5.66 -0.05
C MET A 250 -6.20 -6.10 -0.48
N MET A 251 -5.39 -5.17 -0.99
CA MET A 251 -4.00 -5.46 -1.39
C MET A 251 -3.17 -5.98 -0.20
N HIS A 252 -3.36 -5.41 1.00
CA HIS A 252 -2.62 -5.84 2.20
C HIS A 252 -3.01 -7.26 2.60
N LEU A 253 -4.28 -7.65 2.44
CA LEU A 253 -4.75 -9.00 2.71
C LEU A 253 -4.12 -10.01 1.74
N PHE A 254 -4.05 -9.70 0.45
CA PHE A 254 -3.36 -10.55 -0.52
C PHE A 254 -1.84 -10.59 -0.28
N LEU A 255 -1.21 -9.49 0.13
CA LEU A 255 0.19 -9.50 0.55
C LEU A 255 0.39 -10.41 1.78
N ALA A 256 -0.49 -10.34 2.78
CA ALA A 256 -0.44 -11.20 3.96
C ALA A 256 -0.64 -12.69 3.58
N LEU A 257 -1.54 -12.98 2.64
CA LEU A 257 -1.74 -14.32 2.10
C LEU A 257 -0.46 -14.85 1.43
N ALA A 258 0.18 -14.04 0.58
CA ALA A 258 1.45 -14.39 -0.04
C ALA A 258 2.56 -14.66 0.99
N MET A 259 2.65 -13.84 2.05
CA MET A 259 3.63 -14.04 3.13
C MET A 259 3.35 -15.29 3.97
N ARG A 260 2.09 -15.69 4.13
CA ARG A 260 1.74 -16.97 4.79
C ARG A 260 2.12 -18.17 3.94
N ARG A 261 2.01 -18.03 2.61
CA ARG A 261 2.36 -19.08 1.67
C ARG A 261 3.88 -19.25 1.52
N TRP A 262 4.62 -18.16 1.51
CA TRP A 262 6.07 -18.12 1.33
C TRP A 262 6.74 -17.39 2.51
N PRO A 263 6.75 -18.01 3.71
CA PRO A 263 7.24 -17.36 4.92
C PRO A 263 8.74 -17.02 4.85
N GLU A 264 9.53 -17.75 4.06
CA GLU A 264 10.95 -17.49 3.83
C GLU A 264 11.19 -16.11 3.23
N THR A 265 10.28 -15.59 2.39
CA THR A 265 10.36 -14.22 1.85
C THR A 265 10.45 -13.17 2.97
N SER A 266 9.79 -13.44 4.11
CA SER A 266 9.83 -12.55 5.27
C SER A 266 11.17 -12.55 6.02
N VAL A 267 11.94 -13.65 5.95
CA VAL A 267 13.21 -13.80 6.64
C VAL A 267 14.28 -12.92 6.00
N ASP A 268 14.35 -12.92 4.68
CA ASP A 268 15.40 -12.23 3.90
C ASP A 268 15.07 -10.74 3.64
N MET A 269 13.85 -10.33 3.97
CA MET A 269 13.38 -8.97 3.70
C MET A 269 13.97 -7.96 4.70
N PRO A 270 14.58 -6.85 4.25
CA PRO A 270 15.05 -5.79 5.12
C PRO A 270 13.98 -5.29 6.10
N ARG A 271 14.40 -4.98 7.32
CA ARG A 271 13.48 -4.54 8.38
C ARG A 271 13.20 -3.05 8.29
N LEU A 272 12.15 -2.69 7.57
CA LEU A 272 11.63 -1.33 7.54
C LEU A 272 10.42 -1.23 8.48
N ASN A 273 10.58 -0.51 9.60
CA ASN A 273 9.54 -0.35 10.62
C ASN A 273 8.48 0.68 10.17
N GLY A 274 7.29 0.22 9.80
CA GLY A 274 6.22 1.07 9.33
C GLY A 274 5.73 2.09 10.38
N TYR A 275 5.77 1.77 11.68
CA TYR A 275 5.39 2.72 12.73
C TYR A 275 6.34 3.92 12.79
N HIS A 276 7.65 3.70 12.68
CA HIS A 276 8.61 4.80 12.65
C HIS A 276 8.40 5.69 11.43
N CYS A 277 8.05 5.10 10.29
CA CYS A 277 7.82 5.84 9.05
C CYS A 277 6.57 6.73 9.08
N ILE A 278 5.58 6.47 9.95
CA ILE A 278 4.39 7.32 10.07
C ILE A 278 4.50 8.36 11.19
N MET A 279 5.50 8.27 12.08
CA MET A 279 5.64 9.16 13.24
C MET A 279 5.80 10.63 12.84
N MET A 280 6.58 10.91 11.78
CA MET A 280 6.83 12.28 11.33
C MET A 280 5.52 13.03 11.00
N GLY A 281 4.56 12.36 10.37
CA GLY A 281 3.26 12.96 10.07
C GLY A 281 2.51 13.41 11.32
N ASP A 282 2.53 12.59 12.38
CA ASP A 282 1.92 12.95 13.67
C ASP A 282 2.69 14.06 14.39
N TRP A 283 4.01 14.07 14.31
CA TRP A 283 4.85 15.10 14.91
C TRP A 283 4.69 16.45 14.23
N ILE A 284 4.66 16.50 12.89
CA ILE A 284 4.39 17.73 12.13
C ILE A 284 3.05 18.33 12.56
N ASN A 285 1.99 17.52 12.69
CA ASN A 285 0.68 18.00 13.13
C ASN A 285 0.67 18.55 14.57
N LYS A 286 1.60 18.09 15.42
CA LYS A 286 1.76 18.56 16.82
C LYS A 286 2.76 19.72 16.95
N GLY A 287 3.50 20.06 15.90
CA GLY A 287 4.54 21.06 15.92
C GLY A 287 5.90 20.49 16.31
N VAL A 288 6.51 19.71 15.41
CA VAL A 288 7.84 19.09 15.61
C VAL A 288 8.93 20.17 15.75
N SER A 289 9.85 20.00 16.73
CA SER A 289 11.03 20.82 16.84
C SER A 289 12.14 20.40 15.87
N LYS A 290 13.15 21.28 15.67
CA LYS A 290 14.32 20.96 14.83
C LYS A 290 15.08 19.76 15.40
N GLU A 291 15.28 19.69 16.71
CA GLU A 291 15.97 18.59 17.39
C GLU A 291 15.24 17.26 17.19
N GLN A 292 13.92 17.23 17.38
CA GLN A 292 13.09 16.04 17.13
C GLN A 292 13.12 15.60 15.67
N TRP A 293 13.10 16.56 14.73
CA TRP A 293 13.25 16.29 13.31
C TRP A 293 14.60 15.64 13.01
N ASP A 294 15.69 16.23 13.50
CA ASP A 294 17.03 15.74 13.24
C ASP A 294 17.26 14.35 13.86
N GLU A 295 16.77 14.12 15.09
CA GLU A 295 16.80 12.82 15.75
C GLU A 295 16.07 11.76 14.91
N LEU A 296 14.83 12.01 14.51
CA LEU A 296 14.06 11.02 13.75
C LEU A 296 14.68 10.75 12.37
N THR A 297 15.12 11.81 11.67
CA THR A 297 15.68 11.68 10.31
C THR A 297 17.08 11.06 10.28
N ALA A 298 17.80 11.04 11.41
CA ALA A 298 19.04 10.26 11.56
C ALA A 298 18.79 8.73 11.55
N HIS A 299 17.58 8.30 11.88
CA HIS A 299 17.22 6.89 12.02
C HIS A 299 16.19 6.40 11.00
N VAL A 300 15.43 7.30 10.41
CA VAL A 300 14.34 7.00 9.46
C VAL A 300 14.47 7.90 8.23
N ALA A 301 14.60 7.30 7.06
CA ALA A 301 14.73 8.02 5.79
C ALA A 301 13.37 8.24 5.09
N PHE A 302 12.36 7.46 5.43
CA PHE A 302 11.06 7.41 4.76
C PHE A 302 9.95 7.82 5.70
N HIS A 303 9.19 8.86 5.36
CA HIS A 303 8.12 9.39 6.22
C HIS A 303 6.81 9.43 5.45
N LYS A 304 5.91 8.47 5.75
CA LYS A 304 4.57 8.43 5.15
C LYS A 304 3.68 9.50 5.76
N LEU A 305 3.36 10.50 4.95
CA LEU A 305 2.49 11.60 5.34
C LEU A 305 1.03 11.34 4.95
N ASN A 306 0.11 11.99 5.66
CA ASN A 306 -1.27 12.12 5.25
C ASN A 306 -1.48 13.52 4.64
N TYR A 307 -1.39 13.63 3.32
CA TYR A 307 -1.47 14.92 2.61
C TYR A 307 -2.76 15.71 2.91
N ARG A 308 -3.86 15.03 3.29
CA ARG A 308 -5.13 15.68 3.66
C ARG A 308 -5.09 16.38 5.01
N LYS A 309 -4.08 16.09 5.84
CA LYS A 309 -3.86 16.71 7.15
C LYS A 309 -2.76 17.77 7.13
N ILE A 310 -2.15 18.01 5.99
CA ILE A 310 -1.10 19.01 5.83
C ILE A 310 -1.72 20.29 5.30
N GLY A 311 -1.86 21.29 6.17
CA GLY A 311 -2.28 22.65 5.83
C GLY A 311 -1.09 23.61 5.73
N ASN A 312 -1.38 24.91 5.66
CA ASN A 312 -0.34 25.96 5.51
C ASN A 312 0.67 25.95 6.66
N ARG A 313 0.23 25.69 7.89
CA ARG A 313 1.10 25.61 9.08
C ARG A 313 2.09 24.46 8.96
N GLU A 314 1.59 23.26 8.64
CA GLU A 314 2.39 22.06 8.50
C GLU A 314 3.36 22.18 7.32
N MET A 315 2.92 22.80 6.21
CA MET A 315 3.80 23.11 5.07
C MET A 315 4.94 24.04 5.45
N ALA A 316 4.67 25.08 6.25
CA ALA A 316 5.72 25.98 6.72
C ALA A 316 6.77 25.24 7.58
N ILE A 317 6.34 24.33 8.45
CA ILE A 317 7.22 23.47 9.26
C ILE A 317 8.10 22.59 8.33
N ILE A 318 7.49 21.90 7.37
CA ILE A 318 8.23 21.04 6.44
C ILE A 318 9.27 21.84 5.67
N LYS A 319 8.89 22.98 5.07
CA LYS A 319 9.82 23.84 4.31
C LYS A 319 10.97 24.42 5.15
N ALA A 320 10.74 24.63 6.45
CA ALA A 320 11.78 25.15 7.34
C ALA A 320 12.77 24.04 7.78
N LEU A 321 12.39 22.76 7.70
CA LEU A 321 13.16 21.63 8.21
C LEU A 321 13.76 20.75 7.10
N THR A 322 13.23 20.81 5.87
CA THR A 322 13.80 20.13 4.69
C THR A 322 14.77 21.02 3.95
#